data_b70fd5098c1c42d2c74e9bfb18b34b38
#
_entry.id   b70fd5098c1c42d2c74e9bfb18b34b38
#
_cell.length_a   1.000
_cell.length_b   1.000
_cell.length_c   1.000
_cell.angle_alpha   90.00
_cell.angle_beta   90.00
_cell.angle_gamma   90.00
#
_symmetry.space_group_name_H-M   'P 1'
#
loop_
_entity.id
_entity.type
_entity.pdbx_description
1 polymer ?
#
loop_
_entity_poly.entity_id
_entity_poly.type
_entity_poly.pdbx_seq_one_letter_code
_entity_poly.pdbx_strand_id
1 'polypeptide(L)'
;MEAIKRMNVEENDFKQLFWQISPKEISDNMFTLVMDNFYVITAGNEAHYNSMIGSGGGFGLLFRKPASWCVIRTDRYTLELIQKEQTYTIAYFSDRYKEQLLFLGSQSGRDSRKMEEVELTGIQTPSGNMSFKEARLIFECKLTQITTPDLDDFCTQEARDYIADAYQKASDYRKYVFG
;
A
#
# COMPACT_ATOMS: atom_id res chain seq x y z
N MET A 1 4.52 1.29 12.34
CA MET A 1 5.06 1.42 10.98
C MET A 1 6.56 1.61 11.05
N GLU A 2 7.31 0.84 10.29
CA GLU A 2 8.75 0.99 10.08
C GLU A 2 9.00 1.43 8.65
N ALA A 3 10.01 2.26 8.43
CA ALA A 3 10.40 2.71 7.11
C ALA A 3 11.71 2.04 6.69
N ILE A 4 11.79 1.58 5.46
CA ILE A 4 12.90 0.81 4.90
C ILE A 4 13.29 1.41 3.55
N LYS A 5 14.57 1.75 3.37
CA LYS A 5 15.11 2.35 2.17
C LYS A 5 16.05 1.40 1.42
N ARG A 6 16.08 1.46 0.09
CA ARG A 6 16.90 0.58 -0.74
C ARG A 6 18.39 0.96 -0.73
N MET A 7 19.26 -0.04 -0.70
CA MET A 7 20.71 0.08 -0.97
C MET A 7 21.02 -0.11 -2.47
N ASN A 8 22.11 0.47 -2.94
CA ASN A 8 22.57 0.29 -4.32
C ASN A 8 23.51 -0.93 -4.41
N VAL A 9 22.94 -2.14 -4.36
CA VAL A 9 23.70 -3.40 -4.46
C VAL A 9 22.92 -4.42 -5.30
N GLU A 10 23.62 -5.23 -6.09
CA GLU A 10 23.04 -6.33 -6.90
C GLU A 10 23.05 -7.63 -6.11
N GLU A 11 22.20 -7.79 -5.10
CA GLU A 11 22.14 -9.03 -4.31
C GLU A 11 20.72 -9.46 -3.95
N ASN A 12 20.55 -10.74 -3.56
CA ASN A 12 19.28 -11.43 -3.45
C ASN A 12 18.65 -11.45 -2.05
N ASP A 13 19.37 -10.93 -1.04
CA ASP A 13 18.90 -10.89 0.34
C ASP A 13 18.33 -9.50 0.67
N PHE A 14 17.20 -9.44 1.38
CA PHE A 14 16.56 -8.20 1.80
C PHE A 14 17.54 -7.25 2.52
N LYS A 15 18.34 -7.76 3.45
CA LYS A 15 19.30 -6.96 4.23
C LYS A 15 20.46 -6.41 3.41
N GLN A 16 20.68 -6.95 2.23
CA GLN A 16 21.70 -6.48 1.30
C GLN A 16 21.14 -5.38 0.37
N LEU A 17 19.81 -5.40 0.12
CA LEU A 17 19.13 -4.43 -0.72
C LEU A 17 18.56 -3.23 0.07
N PHE A 18 18.24 -3.44 1.34
CA PHE A 18 17.51 -2.48 2.15
C PHE A 18 18.10 -2.36 3.55
N TRP A 19 18.00 -1.15 4.11
CA TRP A 19 18.27 -0.91 5.53
C TRP A 19 17.11 -0.15 6.17
N GLN A 20 16.88 -0.42 7.42
CA GLN A 20 15.85 0.26 8.20
C GLN A 20 16.27 1.70 8.50
N ILE A 21 15.34 2.61 8.36
CA ILE A 21 15.49 4.02 8.72
C ILE A 21 14.37 4.46 9.65
N SER A 22 14.62 5.50 10.42
CA SER A 22 13.54 6.17 11.15
C SER A 22 12.60 6.88 10.17
N PRO A 23 11.27 6.88 10.39
CA PRO A 23 10.35 7.72 9.62
C PRO A 23 10.76 9.19 9.56
N LYS A 24 11.51 9.69 10.53
CA LYS A 24 12.03 11.07 10.56
C LYS A 24 13.20 11.33 9.58
N GLU A 25 13.81 10.27 9.07
CA GLU A 25 14.92 10.36 8.11
C GLU A 25 14.43 10.29 6.66
N ILE A 26 13.12 10.15 6.45
CA ILE A 26 12.53 10.19 5.12
C ILE A 26 12.55 11.63 4.63
N SER A 27 13.29 11.87 3.55
CA SER A 27 13.43 13.18 2.92
C SER A 27 12.38 13.47 1.85
N ASP A 28 11.60 12.49 1.49
CA ASP A 28 10.53 12.63 0.49
C ASP A 28 9.42 13.57 1.00
N ASN A 29 8.88 14.37 0.11
CA ASN A 29 7.66 15.11 0.40
C ASN A 29 6.48 14.13 0.44
N MET A 30 5.79 14.04 1.58
CA MET A 30 4.70 13.09 1.80
C MET A 30 3.50 13.35 0.89
N PHE A 31 3.23 14.60 0.52
CA PHE A 31 2.16 14.92 -0.44
C PHE A 31 2.53 14.43 -1.84
N THR A 32 3.76 14.66 -2.30
CA THR A 32 4.25 14.14 -3.58
C THR A 32 4.19 12.61 -3.61
N LEU A 33 4.58 11.95 -2.52
CA LEU A 33 4.48 10.49 -2.43
C LEU A 33 3.08 9.96 -2.63
N VAL A 34 2.07 10.64 -2.10
CA VAL A 34 0.67 10.17 -2.16
C VAL A 34 -0.06 10.66 -3.40
N MET A 35 0.21 11.89 -3.85
CA MET A 35 -0.53 12.55 -4.94
C MET A 35 0.05 12.25 -6.33
N ASP A 36 1.36 12.27 -6.45
CA ASP A 36 2.04 12.23 -7.75
C ASP A 36 2.59 10.84 -8.08
N ASN A 37 2.78 9.99 -7.08
CA ASN A 37 3.32 8.65 -7.26
C ASN A 37 2.27 7.59 -6.93
N PHE A 38 2.14 6.61 -7.81
CA PHE A 38 1.46 5.39 -7.43
C PHE A 38 2.29 4.64 -6.39
N TYR A 39 1.63 4.12 -5.36
CA TYR A 39 2.25 3.21 -4.42
C TYR A 39 1.57 1.85 -4.45
N VAL A 40 2.33 0.84 -4.08
CA VAL A 40 1.85 -0.53 -4.06
C VAL A 40 1.56 -0.96 -2.62
N ILE A 41 0.35 -1.42 -2.38
CA ILE A 41 -0.03 -2.08 -1.13
C ILE A 41 0.08 -3.57 -1.37
N THR A 42 0.87 -4.27 -0.55
CA THR A 42 1.04 -5.73 -0.62
C THR A 42 0.67 -6.37 0.71
N ALA A 43 -0.10 -7.43 0.67
CA ALA A 43 -0.46 -8.23 1.84
C ALA A 43 -0.41 -9.73 1.51
N GLY A 44 -0.17 -10.54 2.53
CA GLY A 44 0.05 -11.97 2.42
C GLY A 44 1.48 -12.35 2.81
N ASN A 45 1.83 -13.60 2.58
CA ASN A 45 3.12 -14.18 2.89
C ASN A 45 3.77 -14.81 1.65
N GLU A 46 4.97 -15.37 1.78
CA GLU A 46 5.71 -15.95 0.66
C GLU A 46 4.92 -17.01 -0.12
N ALA A 47 4.10 -17.81 0.55
CA ALA A 47 3.29 -18.83 -0.10
C ALA A 47 2.12 -18.25 -0.89
N HIS A 48 1.57 -17.13 -0.45
CA HIS A 48 0.44 -16.48 -1.10
C HIS A 48 0.34 -15.01 -0.70
N TYR A 49 0.53 -14.11 -1.66
CA TYR A 49 0.37 -12.67 -1.49
C TYR A 49 -0.29 -12.03 -2.70
N ASN A 50 -0.82 -10.85 -2.49
CA ASN A 50 -1.37 -10.02 -3.56
C ASN A 50 -1.01 -8.56 -3.36
N SER A 51 -0.92 -7.85 -4.46
CA SER A 51 -0.61 -6.43 -4.50
C SER A 51 -1.66 -5.64 -5.27
N MET A 52 -1.83 -4.38 -4.90
CA MET A 52 -2.68 -3.43 -5.60
C MET A 52 -2.03 -2.05 -5.61
N ILE A 53 -2.44 -1.20 -6.54
CA ILE A 53 -2.09 0.23 -6.50
C ILE A 53 -2.97 0.93 -5.47
N GLY A 54 -2.36 1.75 -4.63
CA GLY A 54 -3.02 2.75 -3.81
C GLY A 54 -2.89 4.14 -4.42
N SER A 55 -3.92 4.97 -4.25
CA SER A 55 -3.95 6.35 -4.73
C SER A 55 -4.56 7.34 -3.74
N GLY A 56 -4.84 6.92 -2.52
CA GLY A 56 -5.41 7.78 -1.48
C GLY A 56 -4.95 7.34 -0.10
N GLY A 57 -4.59 8.28 0.74
CA GLY A 57 -4.06 7.98 2.07
C GLY A 57 -3.11 9.06 2.57
N GLY A 58 -2.24 8.69 3.47
CA GLY A 58 -1.24 9.61 4.02
C GLY A 58 -0.42 8.98 5.13
N PHE A 59 0.40 9.82 5.75
CA PHE A 59 1.27 9.48 6.86
C PHE A 59 1.14 10.50 7.99
N GLY A 60 1.34 10.06 9.20
CA GLY A 60 1.27 10.94 10.34
C GLY A 60 1.56 10.25 11.66
N LEU A 61 0.98 10.78 12.72
CA LEU A 61 1.07 10.26 14.07
C LEU A 61 -0.30 9.75 14.52
N LEU A 62 -0.41 8.46 14.83
CA LEU A 62 -1.60 7.86 15.40
C LEU A 62 -1.19 7.03 16.62
N PHE A 63 -1.96 7.12 17.71
CA PHE A 63 -1.65 6.43 18.98
C PHE A 63 -0.20 6.66 19.47
N ARG A 64 0.33 7.85 19.26
CA ARG A 64 1.72 8.26 19.59
C ARG A 64 2.80 7.48 18.82
N LYS A 65 2.46 6.90 17.66
CA LYS A 65 3.38 6.18 16.81
C LYS A 65 3.29 6.70 15.38
N PRO A 66 4.37 6.63 14.60
CA PRO A 66 4.29 6.82 13.16
C PRO A 66 3.25 5.86 12.58
N ALA A 67 2.39 6.39 11.75
CA ALA A 67 1.30 5.63 11.14
C ALA A 67 1.08 6.05 9.69
N SER A 68 0.54 5.12 8.91
CA SER A 68 0.01 5.36 7.58
C SER A 68 -1.50 5.14 7.57
N TRP A 69 -2.20 5.69 6.59
CA TRP A 69 -3.53 5.22 6.24
C TRP A 69 -3.68 5.11 4.73
N CYS A 70 -4.45 4.12 4.29
CA CYS A 70 -4.78 3.88 2.89
C CYS A 70 -6.29 3.86 2.73
N VAL A 71 -6.77 4.33 1.59
CA VAL A 71 -8.18 4.19 1.20
C VAL A 71 -8.29 3.02 0.24
N ILE A 72 -8.99 1.96 0.66
CA ILE A 72 -9.09 0.70 -0.09
C ILE A 72 -10.56 0.38 -0.33
N ARG A 73 -10.91 0.05 -1.58
CA ARG A 73 -12.25 -0.41 -1.92
C ARG A 73 -12.51 -1.80 -1.35
N THR A 74 -13.74 -2.07 -0.93
CA THR A 74 -14.14 -3.35 -0.31
C THR A 74 -14.04 -4.55 -1.24
N ASP A 75 -14.09 -4.33 -2.56
CA ASP A 75 -13.93 -5.36 -3.58
C ASP A 75 -12.47 -5.82 -3.81
N ARG A 76 -11.50 -5.15 -3.20
CA ARG A 76 -10.08 -5.46 -3.42
C ARG A 76 -9.63 -6.67 -2.62
N TYR A 77 -9.09 -7.67 -3.33
CA TYR A 77 -8.58 -8.89 -2.72
C TYR A 77 -7.47 -8.62 -1.68
N THR A 78 -6.63 -7.62 -1.93
CA THR A 78 -5.60 -7.22 -0.96
C THR A 78 -6.18 -6.82 0.40
N LEU A 79 -7.40 -6.24 0.44
CA LEU A 79 -8.05 -5.89 1.70
C LEU A 79 -8.38 -7.14 2.54
N GLU A 80 -8.83 -8.22 1.92
CA GLU A 80 -9.09 -9.49 2.61
C GLU A 80 -7.80 -10.06 3.21
N LEU A 81 -6.70 -9.99 2.46
CA LEU A 81 -5.39 -10.43 2.95
C LEU A 81 -4.91 -9.56 4.12
N ILE A 82 -5.07 -8.23 4.05
CA ILE A 82 -4.75 -7.32 5.17
C ILE A 82 -5.54 -7.70 6.43
N GLN A 83 -6.84 -7.99 6.27
CA GLN A 83 -7.70 -8.37 7.39
C GLN A 83 -7.32 -9.72 7.98
N LYS A 84 -6.87 -10.65 7.14
CA LYS A 84 -6.44 -11.99 7.56
C LYS A 84 -5.07 -11.95 8.24
N GLU A 85 -4.08 -11.35 7.60
CA GLU A 85 -2.67 -11.37 8.04
C GLU A 85 -2.37 -10.31 9.10
N GLN A 86 -3.21 -9.26 9.22
CA GLN A 86 -3.07 -8.13 10.15
C GLN A 86 -1.79 -7.30 9.93
N THR A 87 -1.11 -7.52 8.81
CA THR A 87 0.09 -6.80 8.39
C THR A 87 0.07 -6.57 6.87
N TYR A 88 0.78 -5.54 6.42
CA TYR A 88 0.93 -5.22 5.00
C TYR A 88 2.15 -4.34 4.76
N THR A 89 2.54 -4.17 3.52
CA THR A 89 3.56 -3.20 3.12
C THR A 89 2.97 -2.13 2.21
N ILE A 90 3.56 -0.94 2.27
CA ILE A 90 3.38 0.13 1.29
C ILE A 90 4.75 0.35 0.64
N ALA A 91 4.83 0.21 -0.68
CA ALA A 91 6.08 0.33 -1.41
C ALA A 91 6.00 1.41 -2.49
N TYR A 92 7.06 2.22 -2.59
CA TYR A 92 7.25 3.25 -3.61
C TYR A 92 8.37 2.86 -4.55
N PHE A 93 8.21 3.25 -5.82
CA PHE A 93 9.11 2.88 -6.90
C PHE A 93 9.63 4.13 -7.61
N SER A 94 10.64 3.98 -8.44
CA SER A 94 11.01 5.01 -9.43
C SER A 94 10.10 4.92 -10.66
N ASP A 95 9.99 6.00 -11.40
CA ASP A 95 9.08 6.14 -12.55
C ASP A 95 9.29 5.09 -13.65
N ARG A 96 10.48 4.49 -13.72
CA ARG A 96 10.79 3.41 -14.68
C ARG A 96 9.93 2.16 -14.53
N TYR A 97 9.27 1.97 -13.36
CA TYR A 97 8.38 0.84 -13.09
C TYR A 97 6.90 1.17 -13.27
N LYS A 98 6.58 2.31 -13.87
CA LYS A 98 5.20 2.78 -14.01
C LYS A 98 4.29 1.78 -14.73
N GLU A 99 4.78 1.11 -15.75
CA GLU A 99 4.02 0.11 -16.50
C GLU A 99 3.65 -1.09 -15.62
N GLN A 100 4.61 -1.61 -14.85
CA GLN A 100 4.40 -2.71 -13.90
C GLN A 100 3.37 -2.31 -12.81
N LEU A 101 3.44 -1.07 -12.34
CA LEU A 101 2.48 -0.58 -11.36
C LEU A 101 1.08 -0.49 -11.93
N LEU A 102 0.91 0.04 -13.13
CA LEU A 102 -0.38 0.10 -13.83
C LEU A 102 -0.94 -1.31 -14.08
N PHE A 103 -0.09 -2.27 -14.45
CA PHE A 103 -0.48 -3.66 -14.58
C PHE A 103 -1.06 -4.22 -13.27
N LEU A 104 -0.39 -4.02 -12.13
CA LEU A 104 -0.90 -4.43 -10.81
C LEU A 104 -2.26 -3.82 -10.46
N GLY A 105 -2.55 -2.61 -10.93
CA GLY A 105 -3.83 -1.93 -10.72
C GLY A 105 -4.96 -2.40 -11.62
N SER A 106 -4.64 -2.96 -12.80
CA SER A 106 -5.61 -3.27 -13.86
C SER A 106 -6.36 -4.59 -13.65
N GLN A 107 -5.79 -5.52 -12.89
CA GLN A 107 -6.32 -6.87 -12.73
C GLN A 107 -6.66 -7.21 -11.28
N SER A 108 -7.66 -8.09 -11.10
CA SER A 108 -7.98 -8.67 -9.80
C SER A 108 -7.06 -9.86 -9.50
N GLY A 109 -6.44 -9.88 -8.33
CA GLY A 109 -5.66 -11.04 -7.89
C GLY A 109 -6.48 -12.27 -7.50
N ARG A 110 -7.83 -12.21 -7.56
CA ARG A 110 -8.70 -13.38 -7.42
C ARG A 110 -8.73 -14.21 -8.69
N ASP A 111 -8.70 -13.55 -9.84
CA ASP A 111 -9.04 -14.14 -11.13
C ASP A 111 -7.84 -14.24 -12.07
N SER A 112 -6.67 -13.72 -11.64
CA SER A 112 -5.46 -13.68 -12.47
C SER A 112 -4.22 -14.08 -11.69
N ARG A 113 -3.21 -14.56 -12.41
CA ARG A 113 -1.86 -14.83 -11.88
C ARG A 113 -0.97 -13.57 -11.89
N LYS A 114 -1.56 -12.39 -11.68
CA LYS A 114 -0.84 -11.13 -11.85
C LYS A 114 0.46 -11.03 -11.07
N MET A 115 0.57 -11.74 -9.93
CA MET A 115 1.81 -11.76 -9.13
C MET A 115 2.92 -12.59 -9.76
N GLU A 116 2.56 -13.52 -10.67
CA GLU A 116 3.52 -14.30 -11.47
C GLU A 116 3.85 -13.58 -12.79
N GLU A 117 2.93 -12.77 -13.30
CA GLU A 117 3.03 -12.12 -14.61
C GLU A 117 3.66 -10.72 -14.53
N VAL A 118 3.57 -10.05 -13.37
CA VAL A 118 4.19 -8.74 -13.20
C VAL A 118 5.72 -8.87 -13.19
N GLU A 119 6.37 -8.06 -13.98
CA GLU A 119 7.85 -7.99 -14.06
C GLU A 119 8.45 -7.26 -12.85
N LEU A 120 8.10 -7.73 -11.64
CA LEU A 120 8.63 -7.30 -10.37
C LEU A 120 9.00 -8.52 -9.54
N THR A 121 10.11 -8.46 -8.83
CA THR A 121 10.62 -9.58 -8.03
C THR A 121 10.13 -9.46 -6.59
N GLY A 122 9.29 -10.40 -6.16
CA GLY A 122 8.86 -10.49 -4.76
C GLY A 122 10.04 -10.71 -3.82
N ILE A 123 10.00 -10.06 -2.66
CA ILE A 123 10.98 -10.26 -1.59
C ILE A 123 10.28 -10.23 -0.23
N GLN A 124 10.66 -11.14 0.64
CA GLN A 124 10.15 -11.16 2.01
C GLN A 124 10.91 -10.15 2.89
N THR A 125 10.20 -9.34 3.62
CA THR A 125 10.76 -8.40 4.60
C THR A 125 11.16 -9.11 5.89
N PRO A 126 11.97 -8.50 6.77
CA PRO A 126 12.35 -9.10 8.05
C PRO A 126 11.17 -9.46 8.97
N SER A 127 10.03 -8.78 8.84
CA SER A 127 8.81 -9.09 9.61
C SER A 127 7.94 -10.18 8.96
N GLY A 128 8.39 -10.78 7.85
CA GLY A 128 7.67 -11.84 7.16
C GLY A 128 6.64 -11.35 6.14
N ASN A 129 6.50 -10.04 5.95
CA ASN A 129 5.64 -9.47 4.93
C ASN A 129 6.27 -9.58 3.53
N MET A 130 5.45 -9.42 2.50
CA MET A 130 5.95 -9.38 1.12
C MET A 130 6.06 -7.94 0.61
N SER A 131 7.09 -7.70 -0.21
CA SER A 131 7.31 -6.48 -0.97
C SER A 131 8.05 -6.81 -2.26
N PHE A 132 8.76 -5.86 -2.86
CA PHE A 132 9.47 -6.04 -4.13
C PHE A 132 10.90 -5.52 -4.06
N LYS A 133 11.82 -6.23 -4.71
CA LYS A 133 13.23 -5.84 -4.81
C LYS A 133 13.43 -4.48 -5.49
N GLU A 134 12.55 -4.13 -6.41
CA GLU A 134 12.58 -2.91 -7.21
C GLU A 134 12.09 -1.67 -6.44
N ALA A 135 11.50 -1.85 -5.27
CA ALA A 135 11.06 -0.74 -4.44
C ALA A 135 12.25 0.12 -3.98
N ARG A 136 12.04 1.44 -3.92
CA ARG A 136 13.03 2.39 -3.38
C ARG A 136 12.80 2.74 -1.90
N LEU A 137 11.55 2.57 -1.45
CA LEU A 137 11.13 2.83 -0.08
C LEU A 137 9.99 1.86 0.25
N ILE A 138 10.08 1.20 1.39
CA ILE A 138 9.08 0.25 1.88
C ILE A 138 8.68 0.66 3.29
N PHE A 139 7.39 0.73 3.54
CA PHE A 139 6.82 0.83 4.88
C PHE A 139 6.24 -0.53 5.26
N GLU A 140 6.68 -1.09 6.39
CA GLU A 140 6.03 -2.23 7.02
C GLU A 140 4.97 -1.72 8.00
N CYS A 141 3.75 -2.14 7.81
CA CYS A 141 2.58 -1.68 8.54
C CYS A 141 1.93 -2.84 9.30
N LYS A 142 1.59 -2.60 10.56
CA LYS A 142 0.74 -3.49 11.34
C LYS A 142 -0.65 -2.89 11.42
N LEU A 143 -1.65 -3.62 10.95
CA LEU A 143 -3.03 -3.16 10.98
C LEU A 143 -3.44 -2.75 12.40
N THR A 144 -3.88 -1.51 12.57
CA THR A 144 -4.34 -0.97 13.85
C THR A 144 -5.84 -0.69 13.86
N GLN A 145 -6.39 -0.28 12.72
CA GLN A 145 -7.80 0.05 12.62
C GLN A 145 -8.27 -0.06 11.16
N ILE A 146 -9.50 -0.51 10.97
CA ILE A 146 -10.25 -0.37 9.72
C ILE A 146 -11.56 0.32 10.07
N THR A 147 -11.90 1.36 9.32
CA THR A 147 -13.18 2.06 9.44
C THR A 147 -13.82 2.26 8.09
N THR A 148 -15.15 2.29 8.08
CA THR A 148 -15.95 2.68 6.92
C THR A 148 -16.73 3.91 7.34
N PRO A 149 -16.43 5.10 6.79
CA PRO A 149 -17.19 6.29 7.12
C PRO A 149 -18.59 6.19 6.53
N ASP A 150 -19.59 6.66 7.27
CA ASP A 150 -20.94 6.88 6.76
C ASP A 150 -21.00 8.19 5.95
N LEU A 151 -22.02 8.35 5.09
CA LEU A 151 -22.19 9.58 4.31
C LEU A 151 -22.37 10.81 5.21
N ASP A 152 -22.95 10.63 6.38
CA ASP A 152 -23.15 11.68 7.36
C ASP A 152 -21.86 12.13 8.07
N ASP A 153 -20.79 11.33 8.00
CA ASP A 153 -19.47 11.72 8.53
C ASP A 153 -18.79 12.81 7.68
N PHE A 154 -19.25 13.03 6.44
CA PHE A 154 -18.67 14.02 5.54
C PHE A 154 -19.33 15.40 5.76
N CYS A 155 -18.55 16.35 6.29
CA CYS A 155 -19.06 17.65 6.71
C CYS A 155 -19.26 18.65 5.57
N THR A 156 -18.58 18.49 4.43
CA THR A 156 -18.70 19.41 3.29
C THR A 156 -19.54 18.82 2.16
N GLN A 157 -20.28 19.66 1.44
CA GLN A 157 -21.08 19.20 0.29
C GLN A 157 -20.20 18.58 -0.79
N GLU A 158 -19.04 19.19 -1.07
CA GLU A 158 -18.07 18.66 -2.05
C GLU A 158 -17.62 17.23 -1.72
N ALA A 159 -17.31 16.96 -0.44
CA ALA A 159 -16.91 15.62 0.00
C ALA A 159 -18.08 14.62 -0.12
N ARG A 160 -19.31 15.03 0.24
CA ARG A 160 -20.51 14.21 0.08
C ARG A 160 -20.79 13.87 -1.37
N ASP A 161 -20.71 14.85 -2.26
CA ASP A 161 -20.95 14.63 -3.70
C ASP A 161 -19.91 13.70 -4.30
N TYR A 162 -18.64 13.88 -3.95
CA TYR A 162 -17.56 12.99 -4.39
C TYR A 162 -17.78 11.55 -3.93
N ILE A 163 -18.15 11.36 -2.67
CA ILE A 163 -18.37 10.02 -2.12
C ILE A 163 -19.66 9.40 -2.66
N ALA A 164 -20.74 10.18 -2.81
CA ALA A 164 -22.00 9.73 -3.36
C ALA A 164 -21.84 9.24 -4.81
N ASP A 165 -21.11 9.98 -5.66
CA ASP A 165 -20.79 9.56 -7.03
C ASP A 165 -19.99 8.26 -7.05
N ALA A 166 -18.98 8.13 -6.17
CA ALA A 166 -18.17 6.92 -6.05
C ALA A 166 -18.99 5.71 -5.57
N TYR A 167 -19.96 5.90 -4.67
CA TYR A 167 -20.82 4.82 -4.16
C TYR A 167 -21.92 4.41 -5.14
N GLN A 168 -22.44 5.35 -5.94
CA GLN A 168 -23.44 5.04 -6.97
C GLN A 168 -22.87 4.22 -8.13
N LYS A 169 -21.60 4.37 -8.45
CA LYS A 169 -20.91 3.66 -9.54
C LYS A 169 -20.54 2.22 -9.18
N ALA A 170 -20.43 1.93 -7.91
CA ALA A 170 -20.10 0.59 -7.42
C ALA A 170 -20.70 0.42 -6.03
N SER A 171 -21.21 -0.75 -5.72
CA SER A 171 -21.60 -1.16 -4.36
C SER A 171 -20.40 -1.15 -3.37
N ASP A 172 -19.36 -0.40 -3.68
CA ASP A 172 -18.06 -0.43 -3.05
C ASP A 172 -17.93 0.67 -2.03
N TYR A 173 -18.22 0.36 -0.79
CA TYR A 173 -17.78 1.19 0.32
C TYR A 173 -16.27 1.18 0.41
N ARG A 174 -15.67 2.36 0.50
CA ARG A 174 -14.25 2.52 0.75
C ARG A 174 -13.95 2.34 2.23
N LYS A 175 -12.92 1.58 2.55
CA LYS A 175 -12.41 1.45 3.91
C LYS A 175 -11.15 2.27 4.09
N TYR A 176 -11.06 2.92 5.24
CA TYR A 176 -9.83 3.56 5.71
C TYR A 176 -9.08 2.54 6.56
N VAL A 177 -7.88 2.18 6.11
CA VAL A 177 -7.02 1.17 6.71
C VAL A 177 -5.82 1.89 7.33
N PHE A 178 -5.67 1.79 8.64
CA PHE A 178 -4.59 2.42 9.39
C PHE A 178 -3.57 1.38 9.86
N GLY A 179 -2.28 1.70 9.70
CA GLY A 179 -1.17 0.83 10.09
C GLY A 179 0.08 1.56 10.55
#